data_d26ceaa07fb6f88d2169d057c25f9c90
#
_entry.id   d26ceaa07fb6f88d2169d057c25f9c90
#
_cell.length_a   1.000
_cell.length_b   1.000
_cell.length_c   1.000
_cell.angle_alpha   90.00
_cell.angle_beta   90.00
_cell.angle_gamma   90.00
#
_symmetry.space_group_name_H-M   'P 1'
#
loop_
_entity.id
_entity.type
_entity.pdbx_description
1 polymer ?
#
loop_
_entity_poly.entity_id
_entity_poly.type
_entity_poly.pdbx_seq_one_letter_code
_entity_poly.pdbx_strand_id
1 'polypeptide(L)' 'MTSSQHIYEVRPRKDHRGFDLISDVLPFGRLWYGEPNAISNAIGYAKFRSRSHDSVIRVYDAKGNVIETHEHAGDFKEW' A
#
# COMPACT_ATOMS: atom_id res chain seq x y z
N MET A 1 -9.82 19.94 10.86
CA MET A 1 -9.95 19.41 9.80
C MET A 1 -9.32 18.12 9.65
N THR A 2 -9.72 17.40 8.91
CA THR A 2 -9.22 16.14 8.85
C THR A 2 -8.23 16.03 7.80
N SER A 3 -7.22 15.34 8.05
CA SER A 3 -6.27 15.06 7.04
C SER A 3 -6.79 13.91 6.25
N SER A 4 -6.45 13.87 5.01
CA SER A 4 -6.77 12.78 4.15
C SER A 4 -5.69 11.76 4.26
N GLN A 5 -5.87 10.80 5.11
CA GLN A 5 -4.91 9.73 5.22
C GLN A 5 -5.24 8.67 4.18
N HIS A 6 -4.25 8.27 3.40
CA HIS A 6 -4.42 7.22 2.40
C HIS A 6 -4.15 5.87 3.03
N ILE A 7 -5.08 4.94 2.85
CA ILE A 7 -4.95 3.60 3.42
C ILE A 7 -4.73 2.61 2.29
N TYR A 8 -3.70 1.79 2.43
CA TYR A 8 -3.38 0.76 1.46
C TYR A 8 -3.33 -0.59 2.15
N GLU A 9 -3.71 -1.62 1.43
CA GLU A 9 -3.58 -3.00 1.90
C GLU A 9 -2.81 -3.79 0.87
N VAL A 10 -1.86 -4.59 1.33
CA VAL A 10 -1.12 -5.52 0.48
C VAL A 10 -1.56 -6.91 0.90
N ARG A 11 -2.28 -7.60 0.02
CA ARG A 11 -2.85 -8.90 0.35
C ARG A 11 -2.40 -9.95 -0.65
N PRO A 12 -2.08 -11.17 -0.17
CA PRO A 12 -1.72 -12.24 -1.10
C PRO A 12 -2.94 -12.66 -1.89
N ARG A 13 -2.73 -13.02 -3.15
CA ARG A 13 -3.82 -13.52 -3.97
C ARG A 13 -4.17 -14.95 -3.55
N LYS A 14 -5.41 -15.32 -3.79
CA LYS A 14 -5.88 -16.65 -3.42
C LYS A 14 -5.12 -17.74 -4.14
N ASP A 15 -4.68 -17.49 -5.35
CA ASP A 15 -3.95 -18.48 -6.14
C ASP A 15 -2.45 -18.47 -5.83
N HIS A 16 -2.02 -17.71 -4.84
CA HIS A 16 -0.62 -17.61 -4.43
C HIS A 16 0.31 -17.11 -5.54
N ARG A 17 -0.24 -16.34 -6.48
CA ARG A 17 0.55 -15.82 -7.59
C ARG A 17 0.79 -14.32 -7.43
N GLY A 18 1.32 -13.94 -6.29
CA GLY A 18 1.66 -12.56 -6.05
C GLY A 18 0.71 -11.90 -5.08
N PHE A 19 0.72 -10.59 -5.10
CA PHE A 19 0.00 -9.78 -4.12
C PHE A 19 -0.79 -8.70 -4.83
N ASP A 20 -1.89 -8.29 -4.22
CA ASP A 20 -2.65 -7.13 -4.68
C ASP A 20 -2.38 -5.97 -3.74
N LEU A 21 -2.14 -4.81 -4.30
CA LEU A 21 -2.14 -3.55 -3.56
C LEU A 21 -3.52 -2.94 -3.75
N ILE A 22 -4.24 -2.74 -2.66
CA ILE A 22 -5.63 -2.32 -2.69
C ILE A 22 -5.78 -1.01 -1.98
N SER A 23 -6.46 -0.06 -2.60
CA SER A 23 -6.74 1.23 -1.96
C SER A 23 -7.76 2.00 -2.76
N ASP A 24 -8.54 2.82 -2.05
CA ASP A 24 -9.50 3.71 -2.69
C ASP A 24 -8.82 4.79 -3.51
N VAL A 25 -7.55 5.08 -3.22
CA VAL A 25 -6.86 6.12 -3.98
C VAL A 25 -6.27 5.62 -5.29
N LEU A 26 -6.39 4.34 -5.57
CA LEU A 26 -5.91 3.78 -6.83
C LEU A 26 -7.01 3.90 -7.88
N PRO A 27 -6.65 4.20 -9.13
CA PRO A 27 -7.65 4.39 -10.19
C PRO A 27 -8.58 3.22 -10.38
N PHE A 28 -8.08 2.01 -10.23
CA PHE A 28 -8.89 0.81 -10.41
C PHE A 28 -9.08 0.04 -9.11
N GLY A 29 -8.72 0.64 -7.98
CA GLY A 29 -8.90 0.02 -6.68
C GLY A 29 -7.83 -0.98 -6.31
N ARG A 30 -7.10 -1.53 -7.28
CA ARG A 30 -6.04 -2.49 -6.98
C ARG A 30 -5.01 -2.57 -8.08
N LEU A 31 -3.82 -3.00 -7.70
CA LEU A 31 -2.73 -3.30 -8.64
C LEU A 31 -2.13 -4.64 -8.25
N TRP A 32 -1.78 -5.43 -9.23
CA TRP A 32 -1.19 -6.75 -9.01
C TRP A 32 0.32 -6.70 -9.13
N TYR A 33 0.98 -7.40 -8.21
CA TYR A 33 2.44 -7.51 -8.20
C TYR A 33 2.79 -8.98 -8.13
N GLY A 34 3.50 -9.48 -9.13
CA GLY A 34 3.83 -10.89 -9.22
C GLY A 34 5.30 -11.22 -9.12
N GLU A 35 6.16 -10.23 -8.95
CA GLU A 35 7.60 -10.48 -8.86
C GLU A 35 7.98 -11.02 -7.50
N PRO A 36 9.19 -11.59 -7.36
CA PRO A 36 9.65 -12.05 -6.06
C PRO A 36 9.67 -10.97 -4.99
N ASN A 37 9.87 -9.71 -5.37
CA ASN A 37 9.90 -8.61 -4.43
C ASN A 37 8.58 -7.82 -4.47
N ALA A 38 7.48 -8.52 -4.67
CA ALA A 38 6.17 -7.89 -4.86
C ALA A 38 5.78 -7.00 -3.68
N ILE A 39 5.98 -7.47 -2.45
CA ILE A 39 5.58 -6.68 -1.28
C ILE A 39 6.36 -5.37 -1.23
N SER A 40 7.66 -5.46 -1.42
CA SER A 40 8.51 -4.28 -1.40
C SER A 40 8.13 -3.29 -2.50
N ASN A 41 7.83 -3.80 -3.69
CA ASN A 41 7.44 -2.95 -4.81
C ASN A 41 6.08 -2.31 -4.56
N ALA A 42 5.15 -3.04 -3.97
CA ALA A 42 3.83 -2.49 -3.68
C ALA A 42 3.93 -1.37 -2.65
N ILE A 43 4.73 -1.59 -1.60
CA ILE A 43 4.93 -0.56 -0.58
C ILE A 43 5.57 0.67 -1.19
N GLY A 44 6.59 0.47 -2.04
CA GLY A 44 7.25 1.59 -2.70
C GLY A 44 6.31 2.40 -3.56
N TYR A 45 5.45 1.72 -4.31
CA TYR A 45 4.49 2.43 -5.15
C TYR A 45 3.48 3.21 -4.31
N ALA A 46 3.02 2.61 -3.20
CA ALA A 46 2.07 3.29 -2.33
C ALA A 46 2.68 4.57 -1.77
N LYS A 47 3.93 4.49 -1.32
CA LYS A 47 4.61 5.68 -0.80
C LYS A 47 4.79 6.73 -1.87
N PHE A 48 5.13 6.32 -3.07
CA PHE A 48 5.31 7.26 -4.18
C PHE A 48 4.00 7.93 -4.53
N ARG A 49 2.92 7.15 -4.62
CA ARG A 49 1.63 7.70 -5.00
C ARG A 49 1.10 8.67 -3.94
N SER A 50 1.40 8.40 -2.69
CA SER A 50 0.92 9.23 -1.59
C SER A 50 2.03 10.09 -1.00
N ARG A 51 3.01 10.47 -1.81
CA ARG A 51 4.18 11.17 -1.27
C ARG A 51 3.83 12.48 -0.59
N SER A 52 2.73 13.10 -0.98
CA SER A 52 2.30 14.35 -0.38
C SER A 52 1.21 14.18 0.66
N HIS A 53 0.92 12.96 1.05
CA HIS A 53 -0.15 12.67 1.99
C HIS A 53 0.33 11.66 3.00
N ASP A 54 -0.23 11.72 4.19
CA ASP A 54 0.01 10.68 5.16
C ASP A 54 -0.60 9.39 4.65
N SER A 55 0.07 8.28 4.84
CA SER A 55 -0.47 7.01 4.40
C SER A 55 -0.11 5.90 5.37
N VAL A 56 -0.93 4.87 5.38
CA VAL A 56 -0.69 3.65 6.13
C VAL A 56 -0.80 2.50 5.16
N ILE A 57 0.21 1.66 5.14
CA ILE A 57 0.25 0.49 4.27
C ILE A 57 0.31 -0.74 5.16
N ARG A 58 -0.72 -1.57 5.11
CA ARG A 58 -0.76 -2.79 5.92
C ARG A 58 -0.57 -3.98 5.03
N VAL A 59 0.36 -4.85 5.43
CA VAL A 59 0.62 -6.09 4.71
C VAL A 59 -0.05 -7.22 5.47
N TYR A 60 -0.81 -8.04 4.75
CA TYR A 60 -1.58 -9.12 5.33
C TYR A 60 -1.03 -10.47 4.89
N ASP A 61 -1.20 -11.47 5.74
CA ASP A 61 -0.87 -12.84 5.35
C ASP A 61 -2.11 -13.50 4.72
N ALA A 62 -1.96 -14.77 4.35
CA ALA A 62 -3.05 -15.46 3.67
C ALA A 62 -4.26 -15.68 4.57
N LYS A 63 -4.08 -15.58 5.87
CA LYS A 63 -5.18 -15.76 6.83
C LYS A 63 -5.86 -14.44 7.15
N GLY A 64 -5.38 -13.35 6.61
CA GLY A 64 -5.99 -12.04 6.86
C GLY A 64 -5.42 -11.31 8.06
N ASN A 65 -4.32 -11.80 8.63
CA ASN A 65 -3.68 -11.12 9.75
C ASN A 65 -2.71 -10.07 9.23
N VAL A 66 -2.63 -8.94 9.93
CA VAL A 66 -1.67 -7.90 9.59
C VAL A 66 -0.30 -8.35 10.09
N ILE A 67 0.66 -8.48 9.17
CA ILE A 67 2.00 -8.90 9.53
C ILE A 67 3.01 -7.75 9.48
N GLU A 68 2.69 -6.68 8.79
CA GLU A 68 3.53 -5.47 8.76
C GLU A 68 2.64 -4.26 8.61
N THR A 69 3.08 -3.16 9.19
CA THR A 69 2.41 -1.88 9.02
C THR A 69 3.49 -0.85 8.75
N HIS A 70 3.34 -0.12 7.65
CA HIS A 70 4.25 0.94 7.28
C HIS A 70 3.50 2.25 7.28
N GLU A 71 4.02 3.22 8.02
CA GLU A 71 3.43 4.54 8.06
C GLU A 71 4.34 5.48 7.31
N HIS A 72 3.75 6.34 6.51
CA HIS A 72 4.48 7.29 5.71
C HIS A 72 3.89 8.66 5.92
N ALA A 73 4.69 9.59 6.40
CA ALA A 73 4.25 10.96 6.57
C ALA A 73 4.39 11.68 5.26
N GLY A 74 3.39 12.44 4.90
CA GLY A 74 3.42 13.19 3.66
C GLY A 74 4.60 14.14 3.63
N ASP A 75 5.10 14.38 2.43
CA ASP A 75 6.22 15.27 2.25
C ASP A 75 5.68 16.65 1.93
N PHE A 76 5.64 17.50 2.95
CA PHE A 76 5.06 18.82 2.81
C PHE A 76 6.13 19.90 2.76
N LYS A 77 7.30 19.57 2.25
CA LYS A 77 8.35 20.53 2.24
C LYS A 77 7.98 21.77 1.52
N GLU A 78 8.42 22.86 2.09
CA GLU A 78 8.24 24.15 1.49
C GLU A 78 9.57 24.66 1.08
N TRP A 79 9.66 25.26 -0.04
CA TRP A 79 10.96 25.74 -0.53
C TRP A 79 10.98 27.22 -0.68
#